data_d64b9f6535955efa7e5ea42be98ca9e2
#
_entry.id   d64b9f6535955efa7e5ea42be98ca9e2
#
_cell.length_a   1.000
_cell.length_b   1.000
_cell.length_c   1.000
_cell.angle_alpha   90.00
_cell.angle_beta   90.00
_cell.angle_gamma   90.00
#
_symmetry.space_group_name_H-M   'P 1'
#
loop_
_entity.id
_entity.type
_entity.pdbx_description
1 polymer ?
#
loop_
_entity_poly.entity_id
_entity_poly.type
_entity_poly.pdbx_seq_one_letter_code
_entity_poly.pdbx_strand_id
1 'polypeptide(L)'
;KNTWGYVRMEIEVQGDFLEVEKKVVTSEDFIGSVYGVEYIIHQEKIGNGRHYGRITVRQGKQELRFELEVTNSEKHVTSRKNTERDRQITAIARGYLDLAVHKRDYRTWYQDTWEAIEQFEKAGGDMAWVTLGKAWLYESHEETGKARETLSYVKEHQELLDTAEKKGAYLYLAWKLKMEVGHTGLVSRLGTLMRQESASYFLLKLAIDADDSWQQSLTRQLCAMELCYECGCK
;
A
#
# COMPACT_ATOMS: atom_id res chain seq x y z
N LYS A 1 34.41 -8.88 5.20
CA LYS A 1 35.81 -9.20 4.94
C LYS A 1 36.58 -9.20 6.25
N ASN A 2 37.18 -10.34 6.65
CA ASN A 2 38.13 -10.38 7.75
C ASN A 2 39.45 -9.72 7.29
N THR A 3 39.54 -8.43 7.43
CA THR A 3 40.79 -7.70 7.25
C THR A 3 41.30 -7.28 8.62
N TRP A 4 42.33 -7.93 9.10
CA TRP A 4 43.10 -7.51 10.26
C TRP A 4 43.97 -6.33 9.79
N GLY A 5 43.42 -5.11 9.79
CA GLY A 5 44.15 -3.93 9.38
C GLY A 5 43.28 -2.68 9.53
N TYR A 6 43.95 -1.55 9.64
CA TYR A 6 43.27 -0.25 9.71
C TYR A 6 42.52 0.01 8.39
N VAL A 7 41.25 0.24 8.50
CA VAL A 7 40.36 0.59 7.37
C VAL A 7 40.19 2.07 7.34
N ARG A 8 40.38 2.68 6.17
CA ARG A 8 40.01 4.06 5.87
C ARG A 8 39.26 4.09 4.55
N MET A 9 38.06 4.61 4.60
CA MET A 9 37.20 4.79 3.43
C MET A 9 36.90 6.26 3.24
N GLU A 10 36.85 6.69 1.99
CA GLU A 10 36.43 8.04 1.61
C GLU A 10 35.08 7.96 0.93
N ILE A 11 34.16 8.83 1.33
CA ILE A 11 32.79 8.91 0.81
C ILE A 11 32.65 10.21 0.06
N GLU A 12 32.39 10.11 -1.24
CA GLU A 12 32.08 11.22 -2.12
C GLU A 12 30.60 11.22 -2.50
N VAL A 13 30.02 12.40 -2.59
CA VAL A 13 28.63 12.58 -2.97
C VAL A 13 28.55 13.45 -4.23
N GLN A 14 27.76 13.02 -5.18
CA GLN A 14 27.39 13.77 -6.39
C GLN A 14 25.88 14.03 -6.35
N GLY A 15 25.51 15.29 -6.50
CA GLY A 15 24.15 15.82 -6.36
C GLY A 15 24.08 16.81 -5.23
N ASP A 16 23.70 18.04 -5.53
CA ASP A 16 23.61 19.17 -4.59
C ASP A 16 22.54 18.97 -3.51
N PHE A 17 21.59 18.07 -3.75
CA PHE A 17 20.52 17.68 -2.84
C PHE A 17 20.90 16.56 -1.86
N LEU A 18 22.11 15.97 -2.02
CA LEU A 18 22.59 14.88 -1.17
C LEU A 18 23.71 15.35 -0.25
N GLU A 19 23.66 14.92 0.99
CA GLU A 19 24.71 15.13 1.97
C GLU A 19 24.93 13.84 2.77
N VAL A 20 26.19 13.56 3.13
CA VAL A 20 26.54 12.45 4.03
C VAL A 20 27.10 13.01 5.33
N GLU A 21 26.77 12.36 6.44
CA GLU A 21 27.22 12.79 7.77
C GLU A 21 28.74 12.75 7.88
N LYS A 22 29.37 11.67 7.36
CA LYS A 22 30.83 11.50 7.40
C LYS A 22 31.38 11.28 6.00
N LYS A 23 32.39 12.07 5.63
CA LYS A 23 33.14 11.93 4.36
C LYS A 23 34.33 10.97 4.46
N VAL A 24 34.79 10.69 5.68
CA VAL A 24 35.88 9.71 5.94
C VAL A 24 35.44 8.81 7.07
N VAL A 25 35.52 7.52 6.81
CA VAL A 25 35.14 6.45 7.74
C VAL A 25 36.37 5.61 8.03
N THR A 26 36.63 5.35 9.31
CA THR A 26 37.78 4.58 9.79
C THR A 26 37.34 3.30 10.50
N SER A 27 38.28 2.45 10.86
CA SER A 27 37.98 1.23 11.62
C SER A 27 37.23 1.46 12.92
N GLU A 28 37.32 2.65 13.50
CA GLU A 28 36.68 3.03 14.76
C GLU A 28 35.17 3.31 14.61
N ASP A 29 34.72 3.57 13.38
CA ASP A 29 33.34 3.88 13.07
C ASP A 29 32.50 2.60 12.83
N PHE A 30 33.15 1.45 12.76
CA PHE A 30 32.46 0.20 12.50
C PHE A 30 31.88 -0.43 13.77
N ILE A 31 30.63 -0.87 13.66
CA ILE A 31 30.03 -1.74 14.69
C ILE A 31 30.20 -3.19 14.20
N GLY A 32 31.22 -3.86 14.75
CA GLY A 32 31.62 -5.19 14.25
C GLY A 32 32.23 -5.11 12.84
N SER A 33 31.62 -5.75 11.85
CA SER A 33 32.08 -5.74 10.45
C SER A 33 31.25 -4.84 9.53
N VAL A 34 30.33 -4.06 10.09
CA VAL A 34 29.32 -3.27 9.34
C VAL A 34 29.44 -1.80 9.68
N TYR A 35 29.35 -0.95 8.66
CA TYR A 35 29.16 0.48 8.77
C TYR A 35 27.93 0.89 7.95
N GLY A 36 27.00 1.60 8.55
CA GLY A 36 25.84 2.19 7.87
C GLY A 36 26.19 3.59 7.36
N VAL A 37 26.12 3.81 6.04
CA VAL A 37 26.28 5.14 5.47
C VAL A 37 24.97 5.90 5.62
N GLU A 38 24.95 6.88 6.52
CA GLU A 38 23.82 7.78 6.69
C GLU A 38 23.92 8.96 5.74
N TYR A 39 22.81 9.29 5.07
CA TYR A 39 22.74 10.40 4.14
C TYR A 39 21.45 11.20 4.33
N ILE A 40 21.53 12.48 4.00
CA ILE A 40 20.42 13.43 4.08
C ILE A 40 20.04 13.85 2.67
N ILE A 41 18.75 13.93 2.41
CA ILE A 41 18.18 14.47 1.17
C ILE A 41 17.61 15.86 1.51
N HIS A 42 18.19 16.89 0.95
CA HIS A 42 17.74 18.28 1.06
C HIS A 42 16.58 18.52 0.10
N GLN A 43 15.35 18.39 0.60
CA GLN A 43 14.14 18.55 -0.23
C GLN A 43 14.02 19.94 -0.86
N GLU A 44 14.52 20.97 -0.22
CA GLU A 44 14.52 22.34 -0.70
C GLU A 44 15.39 22.55 -1.95
N LYS A 45 16.34 21.65 -2.21
CA LYS A 45 17.21 21.68 -3.39
C LYS A 45 16.70 20.83 -4.55
N ILE A 46 15.58 20.11 -4.35
CA ILE A 46 15.01 19.24 -5.37
C ILE A 46 13.91 20.01 -6.08
N GLY A 47 14.13 20.39 -7.34
CA GLY A 47 13.10 20.93 -8.22
C GLY A 47 12.09 19.86 -8.66
N ASN A 48 11.11 20.22 -9.48
CA ASN A 48 10.17 19.26 -10.04
C ASN A 48 10.87 18.30 -11.01
N GLY A 49 10.48 17.02 -10.98
CA GLY A 49 11.01 16.00 -11.87
C GLY A 49 11.89 14.96 -11.19
N ARG A 50 12.71 14.29 -12.02
CA ARG A 50 13.64 13.26 -11.54
C ARG A 50 15.02 13.86 -11.33
N HIS A 51 15.60 13.59 -10.19
CA HIS A 51 16.94 14.01 -9.82
C HIS A 51 17.81 12.79 -9.55
N TYR A 52 19.01 12.81 -10.07
CA TYR A 52 19.95 11.69 -9.93
C TYR A 52 21.11 12.13 -9.05
N GLY A 53 21.43 11.27 -8.09
CA GLY A 53 22.58 11.46 -7.21
C GLY A 53 23.39 10.19 -7.12
N ARG A 54 24.62 10.33 -6.61
CA ARG A 54 25.52 9.17 -6.42
C ARG A 54 26.30 9.32 -5.13
N ILE A 55 26.39 8.23 -4.40
CA ILE A 55 27.31 8.08 -3.27
C ILE A 55 28.39 7.10 -3.68
N THR A 56 29.64 7.52 -3.61
CA THR A 56 30.80 6.71 -3.96
C THR A 56 31.64 6.48 -2.72
N VAL A 57 31.85 5.21 -2.37
CA VAL A 57 32.72 4.81 -1.25
C VAL A 57 33.99 4.21 -1.81
N ARG A 58 35.14 4.78 -1.44
CA ARG A 58 36.47 4.33 -1.91
C ARG A 58 37.34 3.82 -0.77
N GLN A 59 37.97 2.70 -1.00
CA GLN A 59 39.02 2.13 -0.13
C GLN A 59 40.19 1.68 -0.99
N GLY A 60 41.27 2.44 -1.03
CA GLY A 60 42.41 2.17 -1.89
C GLY A 60 41.99 2.09 -3.38
N LYS A 61 42.14 0.89 -3.98
CA LYS A 61 41.73 0.65 -5.37
C LYS A 61 40.27 0.13 -5.51
N GLN A 62 39.60 -0.11 -4.42
CA GLN A 62 38.22 -0.59 -4.44
C GLN A 62 37.25 0.59 -4.36
N GLU A 63 36.20 0.52 -5.16
CA GLU A 63 35.14 1.52 -5.23
C GLU A 63 33.79 0.85 -5.25
N LEU A 64 32.85 1.37 -4.42
CA LEU A 64 31.44 1.01 -4.43
C LEU A 64 30.63 2.26 -4.79
N ARG A 65 29.69 2.10 -5.71
CA ARG A 65 28.83 3.18 -6.18
C ARG A 65 27.39 2.85 -5.86
N PHE A 66 26.69 3.81 -5.28
CA PHE A 66 25.25 3.75 -5.03
C PHE A 66 24.62 4.87 -5.83
N GLU A 67 23.76 4.52 -6.78
CA GLU A 67 23.00 5.49 -7.56
C GLU A 67 21.64 5.70 -6.89
N LEU A 68 21.26 6.96 -6.70
CA LEU A 68 20.01 7.36 -6.12
C LEU A 68 19.19 8.11 -7.16
N GLU A 69 17.96 7.69 -7.34
CA GLU A 69 16.96 8.44 -8.10
C GLU A 69 15.94 9.00 -7.12
N VAL A 70 15.81 10.31 -7.12
CA VAL A 70 14.79 11.01 -6.31
C VAL A 70 13.82 11.68 -7.26
N THR A 71 12.56 11.30 -7.16
CA THR A 71 11.50 11.93 -7.94
C THR A 71 10.75 12.90 -7.05
N ASN A 72 10.85 14.18 -7.35
CA ASN A 72 9.95 15.19 -6.82
C ASN A 72 8.86 15.40 -7.86
N SER A 73 7.77 14.62 -7.76
CA SER A 73 6.53 15.01 -8.42
C SER A 73 6.08 16.31 -7.77
N GLU A 74 5.65 17.29 -8.57
CA GLU A 74 5.06 18.52 -8.03
C GLU A 74 4.29 18.16 -6.78
N LYS A 75 4.68 18.75 -5.66
CA LYS A 75 3.85 18.72 -4.47
C LYS A 75 2.52 19.30 -4.95
N HIS A 76 1.60 18.44 -5.36
CA HIS A 76 0.22 18.78 -5.13
C HIS A 76 0.26 19.22 -3.68
N VAL A 77 0.10 20.51 -3.47
CA VAL A 77 -0.24 21.03 -2.16
C VAL A 77 -1.40 20.15 -1.77
N THR A 78 -1.10 19.13 -0.96
CA THR A 78 -2.10 18.14 -0.55
C THR A 78 -3.13 19.00 0.12
N SER A 79 -4.24 19.24 -0.56
CA SER A 79 -5.23 20.14 -0.03
C SER A 79 -5.59 19.54 1.32
N ARG A 80 -5.91 20.36 2.30
CA ARG A 80 -6.33 19.88 3.64
C ARG A 80 -7.34 18.73 3.53
N LYS A 81 -8.14 18.74 2.46
CA LYS A 81 -9.07 17.66 2.11
C LYS A 81 -8.39 16.34 1.71
N ASN A 82 -7.28 16.36 0.94
CA ASN A 82 -6.55 15.14 0.60
C ASN A 82 -5.89 14.53 1.82
N THR A 83 -5.29 15.36 2.69
CA THR A 83 -4.72 14.89 3.95
C THR A 83 -5.79 14.28 4.86
N GLU A 84 -7.00 14.85 4.89
CA GLU A 84 -8.10 14.27 5.68
C GLU A 84 -8.60 12.96 5.08
N ARG A 85 -8.73 12.85 3.75
CA ARG A 85 -9.07 11.56 3.08
C ARG A 85 -8.07 10.47 3.42
N ASP A 86 -6.77 10.75 3.28
CA ASP A 86 -5.70 9.78 3.55
C ASP A 86 -5.71 9.34 5.02
N ARG A 87 -6.00 10.27 5.93
CA ARG A 87 -6.16 9.98 7.34
C ARG A 87 -7.32 9.00 7.60
N GLN A 88 -8.46 9.20 6.95
CA GLN A 88 -9.63 8.33 7.12
C GLN A 88 -9.39 6.94 6.51
N ILE A 89 -8.77 6.85 5.35
CA ILE A 89 -8.37 5.56 4.75
C ILE A 89 -7.44 4.79 5.71
N THR A 90 -6.45 5.49 6.27
CA THR A 90 -5.51 4.88 7.24
C THR A 90 -6.25 4.43 8.51
N ALA A 91 -7.21 5.21 9.01
CA ALA A 91 -8.00 4.85 10.18
C ALA A 91 -8.86 3.60 9.93
N ILE A 92 -9.50 3.49 8.76
CA ILE A 92 -10.30 2.32 8.36
C ILE A 92 -9.40 1.07 8.27
N ALA A 93 -8.26 1.17 7.57
CA ALA A 93 -7.33 0.05 7.42
C ALA A 93 -6.77 -0.42 8.78
N ARG A 94 -6.35 0.51 9.62
CA ARG A 94 -5.84 0.21 10.97
C ARG A 94 -6.92 -0.41 11.85
N GLY A 95 -8.13 0.14 11.83
CA GLY A 95 -9.27 -0.40 12.59
C GLY A 95 -9.57 -1.85 12.20
N TYR A 96 -9.55 -2.16 10.91
CA TYR A 96 -9.73 -3.53 10.43
C TYR A 96 -8.61 -4.48 10.91
N LEU A 97 -7.36 -4.05 10.86
CA LEU A 97 -6.23 -4.84 11.37
C LEU A 97 -6.33 -5.07 12.88
N ASP A 98 -6.70 -4.04 13.64
CA ASP A 98 -6.88 -4.15 15.10
C ASP A 98 -8.01 -5.12 15.46
N LEU A 99 -9.10 -5.15 14.68
CA LEU A 99 -10.17 -6.14 14.81
C LEU A 99 -9.64 -7.55 14.49
N ALA A 100 -8.94 -7.72 13.38
CA ALA A 100 -8.44 -9.01 12.91
C ALA A 100 -7.46 -9.67 13.91
N VAL A 101 -6.70 -8.88 14.65
CA VAL A 101 -5.76 -9.35 15.69
C VAL A 101 -6.34 -9.27 17.10
N HIS A 102 -7.66 -9.12 17.24
CA HIS A 102 -8.40 -9.05 18.51
C HIS A 102 -7.95 -7.94 19.49
N LYS A 103 -7.36 -6.86 18.97
CA LYS A 103 -7.01 -5.66 19.75
C LYS A 103 -8.17 -4.70 19.94
N ARG A 104 -9.23 -4.88 19.15
CA ARG A 104 -10.43 -4.05 19.17
C ARG A 104 -11.66 -4.95 19.14
N ASP A 105 -12.70 -4.61 19.90
CA ASP A 105 -13.98 -5.28 19.82
C ASP A 105 -14.78 -4.84 18.60
N TYR A 106 -15.69 -5.71 18.17
CA TYR A 106 -16.49 -5.50 16.95
C TYR A 106 -17.35 -4.22 17.01
N ARG A 107 -17.97 -3.92 18.16
CA ARG A 107 -18.87 -2.78 18.29
C ARG A 107 -18.13 -1.46 18.13
N THR A 108 -17.00 -1.32 18.82
CA THR A 108 -16.13 -0.14 18.72
C THR A 108 -15.57 0.00 17.31
N TRP A 109 -15.10 -1.11 16.71
CA TRP A 109 -14.63 -1.11 15.33
C TRP A 109 -15.69 -0.64 14.35
N TYR A 110 -16.92 -1.15 14.46
CA TYR A 110 -18.03 -0.81 13.58
C TYR A 110 -18.34 0.69 13.65
N GLN A 111 -18.48 1.25 14.87
CA GLN A 111 -18.76 2.66 15.09
C GLN A 111 -17.65 3.57 14.54
N ASP A 112 -16.41 3.28 14.87
CA ASP A 112 -15.25 4.06 14.41
C ASP A 112 -15.09 4.00 12.89
N THR A 113 -15.33 2.84 12.28
CA THR A 113 -15.23 2.67 10.82
C THR A 113 -16.36 3.40 10.10
N TRP A 114 -17.59 3.37 10.66
CA TRP A 114 -18.71 4.14 10.13
C TRP A 114 -18.40 5.63 10.14
N GLU A 115 -17.95 6.15 11.27
CA GLU A 115 -17.56 7.55 11.42
C GLU A 115 -16.44 7.95 10.45
N ALA A 116 -15.45 7.09 10.29
CA ALA A 116 -14.34 7.33 9.34
C ALA A 116 -14.84 7.39 7.88
N ILE A 117 -15.79 6.53 7.48
CA ILE A 117 -16.40 6.57 6.13
C ILE A 117 -17.20 7.86 5.94
N GLU A 118 -17.96 8.31 6.93
CA GLU A 118 -18.67 9.59 6.84
C GLU A 118 -17.74 10.79 6.75
N GLN A 119 -16.63 10.77 7.48
CA GLN A 119 -15.62 11.83 7.40
C GLN A 119 -14.91 11.82 6.04
N PHE A 120 -14.62 10.63 5.50
CA PHE A 120 -14.08 10.46 4.16
C PHE A 120 -15.01 11.03 3.09
N GLU A 121 -16.30 10.75 3.18
CA GLU A 121 -17.34 11.30 2.30
C GLU A 121 -17.40 12.85 2.39
N LYS A 122 -17.44 13.41 3.60
CA LYS A 122 -17.45 14.86 3.85
C LYS A 122 -16.18 15.56 3.32
N ALA A 123 -15.06 14.87 3.35
CA ALA A 123 -13.80 15.36 2.76
C ALA A 123 -13.79 15.29 1.22
N GLY A 124 -14.86 14.84 0.59
CA GLY A 124 -14.99 14.64 -0.87
C GLY A 124 -14.24 13.38 -1.31
N GLY A 125 -14.29 12.34 -0.51
CA GLY A 125 -13.79 11.01 -0.85
C GLY A 125 -14.52 10.41 -2.05
N ASP A 126 -13.91 9.38 -2.61
CA ASP A 126 -14.47 8.68 -3.77
C ASP A 126 -15.80 8.01 -3.42
N MET A 127 -16.84 8.34 -4.17
CA MET A 127 -18.22 7.91 -3.90
C MET A 127 -18.39 6.39 -4.02
N ALA A 128 -17.64 5.74 -4.93
CA ALA A 128 -17.70 4.27 -5.04
C ALA A 128 -17.17 3.62 -3.76
N TRP A 129 -16.03 4.08 -3.25
CA TRP A 129 -15.46 3.56 -2.01
C TRP A 129 -16.35 3.85 -0.79
N VAL A 130 -16.98 5.03 -0.73
CA VAL A 130 -17.97 5.36 0.32
C VAL A 130 -19.13 4.37 0.28
N THR A 131 -19.72 4.16 -0.91
CA THR A 131 -20.89 3.29 -1.06
C THR A 131 -20.55 1.83 -0.80
N LEU A 132 -19.43 1.34 -1.35
CA LEU A 132 -18.94 -0.02 -1.11
C LEU A 132 -18.59 -0.24 0.38
N GLY A 133 -17.98 0.73 1.03
CA GLY A 133 -17.66 0.69 2.45
C GLY A 133 -18.92 0.63 3.34
N LYS A 134 -19.93 1.46 3.04
CA LYS A 134 -21.21 1.41 3.75
C LYS A 134 -21.91 0.04 3.53
N ALA A 135 -21.93 -0.47 2.30
CA ALA A 135 -22.52 -1.78 2.01
C ALA A 135 -21.78 -2.91 2.76
N TRP A 136 -20.46 -2.84 2.85
CA TRP A 136 -19.66 -3.78 3.62
C TRP A 136 -19.96 -3.71 5.13
N LEU A 137 -20.11 -2.53 5.71
CA LEU A 137 -20.49 -2.37 7.12
C LEU A 137 -21.88 -2.92 7.39
N TYR A 138 -22.88 -2.63 6.54
CA TYR A 138 -24.21 -3.21 6.67
C TYR A 138 -24.19 -4.73 6.58
N GLU A 139 -23.40 -5.30 5.65
CA GLU A 139 -23.24 -6.74 5.53
C GLU A 139 -22.60 -7.34 6.79
N SER A 140 -21.54 -6.73 7.30
CA SER A 140 -20.86 -7.19 8.53
C SER A 140 -21.75 -7.12 9.77
N HIS A 141 -22.75 -6.25 9.79
CA HIS A 141 -23.75 -6.09 10.86
C HIS A 141 -25.05 -6.87 10.60
N GLU A 142 -25.03 -7.77 9.61
CA GLU A 142 -26.17 -8.62 9.22
C GLU A 142 -27.40 -7.82 8.71
N GLU A 143 -27.27 -6.54 8.44
CA GLU A 143 -28.30 -5.69 7.83
C GLU A 143 -28.39 -5.91 6.31
N THR A 144 -28.62 -7.15 5.90
CA THR A 144 -28.58 -7.59 4.50
C THR A 144 -29.47 -6.77 3.56
N GLY A 145 -30.62 -6.31 4.03
CA GLY A 145 -31.54 -5.48 3.24
C GLY A 145 -30.91 -4.16 2.83
N LYS A 146 -30.37 -3.42 3.82
CA LYS A 146 -29.69 -2.14 3.58
C LYS A 146 -28.41 -2.32 2.75
N ALA A 147 -27.66 -3.41 3.01
CA ALA A 147 -26.48 -3.72 2.24
C ALA A 147 -26.79 -3.91 0.75
N ARG A 148 -27.87 -4.66 0.42
CA ARG A 148 -28.31 -4.87 -0.98
C ARG A 148 -28.80 -3.59 -1.63
N GLU A 149 -29.57 -2.77 -0.93
CA GLU A 149 -30.06 -1.47 -1.41
C GLU A 149 -28.89 -0.55 -1.74
N THR A 150 -27.93 -0.43 -0.80
CA THR A 150 -26.72 0.37 -0.99
C THR A 150 -25.88 -0.14 -2.16
N LEU A 151 -25.72 -1.45 -2.31
CA LEU A 151 -24.94 -2.03 -3.41
C LEU A 151 -25.66 -1.92 -4.76
N SER A 152 -27.00 -1.90 -4.78
CA SER A 152 -27.80 -1.71 -6.01
C SER A 152 -27.54 -0.35 -6.64
N TYR A 153 -27.28 0.70 -5.83
CA TYR A 153 -26.87 1.99 -6.35
C TYR A 153 -25.58 1.91 -7.18
N VAL A 154 -24.57 1.14 -6.72
CA VAL A 154 -23.33 0.93 -7.49
C VAL A 154 -23.59 0.12 -8.76
N LYS A 155 -24.52 -0.83 -8.72
CA LYS A 155 -24.93 -1.61 -9.90
C LYS A 155 -25.54 -0.72 -10.99
N GLU A 156 -26.33 0.27 -10.60
CA GLU A 156 -26.96 1.21 -11.53
C GLU A 156 -25.97 2.25 -12.08
N HIS A 157 -24.88 2.51 -11.34
CA HIS A 157 -23.84 3.50 -11.65
C HIS A 157 -22.48 2.81 -11.88
N GLN A 158 -22.42 1.92 -12.87
CA GLN A 158 -21.20 1.12 -13.14
C GLN A 158 -19.99 1.94 -13.54
N GLU A 159 -20.18 3.18 -13.99
CA GLU A 159 -19.13 4.15 -14.24
C GLU A 159 -18.30 4.48 -13.00
N LEU A 160 -18.84 4.25 -11.80
CA LEU A 160 -18.11 4.40 -10.53
C LEU A 160 -17.06 3.31 -10.31
N LEU A 161 -17.19 2.17 -11.00
CA LEU A 161 -16.27 1.04 -10.90
C LEU A 161 -15.13 1.16 -11.94
N ASP A 162 -14.36 2.24 -11.86
CA ASP A 162 -13.30 2.60 -12.80
C ASP A 162 -11.96 1.87 -12.55
N THR A 163 -11.79 1.24 -11.39
CA THR A 163 -10.58 0.48 -11.05
C THR A 163 -10.87 -1.00 -10.79
N ALA A 164 -9.85 -1.85 -10.94
CA ALA A 164 -9.94 -3.28 -10.66
C ALA A 164 -10.34 -3.57 -9.21
N GLU A 165 -9.84 -2.79 -8.27
CA GLU A 165 -10.15 -2.93 -6.84
C GLU A 165 -11.63 -2.65 -6.55
N LYS A 166 -12.21 -1.59 -7.13
CA LYS A 166 -13.62 -1.26 -6.98
C LYS A 166 -14.51 -2.35 -7.59
N LYS A 167 -14.15 -2.82 -8.80
CA LYS A 167 -14.85 -3.96 -9.44
C LYS A 167 -14.78 -5.21 -8.57
N GLY A 168 -13.59 -5.52 -8.03
CA GLY A 168 -13.39 -6.66 -7.14
C GLY A 168 -14.21 -6.57 -5.85
N ALA A 169 -14.20 -5.40 -5.19
CA ALA A 169 -15.00 -5.15 -4.00
C ALA A 169 -16.50 -5.31 -4.26
N TYR A 170 -17.01 -4.74 -5.36
CA TYR A 170 -18.40 -4.92 -5.78
C TYR A 170 -18.75 -6.38 -6.00
N LEU A 171 -17.96 -7.13 -6.77
CA LEU A 171 -18.19 -8.56 -7.05
C LEU A 171 -18.19 -9.39 -5.77
N TYR A 172 -17.28 -9.13 -4.86
CA TYR A 172 -17.19 -9.84 -3.59
C TYR A 172 -18.41 -9.59 -2.71
N LEU A 173 -18.85 -8.33 -2.56
CA LEU A 173 -20.03 -7.99 -1.80
C LEU A 173 -21.31 -8.53 -2.44
N ALA A 174 -21.44 -8.46 -3.78
CA ALA A 174 -22.56 -9.00 -4.50
C ALA A 174 -22.69 -10.53 -4.31
N TRP A 175 -21.56 -11.23 -4.26
CA TRP A 175 -21.53 -12.66 -3.93
C TRP A 175 -21.94 -12.91 -2.47
N LYS A 176 -21.35 -12.22 -1.50
CA LYS A 176 -21.72 -12.36 -0.08
C LYS A 176 -23.22 -12.12 0.16
N LEU A 177 -23.75 -11.10 -0.47
CA LEU A 177 -25.17 -10.74 -0.37
C LEU A 177 -26.08 -11.63 -1.22
N LYS A 178 -25.55 -12.68 -1.87
CA LYS A 178 -26.31 -13.60 -2.75
C LYS A 178 -27.12 -12.86 -3.82
N MET A 179 -26.50 -11.85 -4.41
CA MET A 179 -27.01 -11.17 -5.61
C MET A 179 -26.66 -12.01 -6.85
N GLU A 180 -26.53 -11.44 -8.02
CA GLU A 180 -26.38 -12.15 -9.30
C GLU A 180 -25.02 -12.86 -9.51
N VAL A 181 -24.13 -12.87 -8.52
CA VAL A 181 -22.78 -13.43 -8.62
C VAL A 181 -22.68 -14.74 -7.85
N GLY A 182 -22.52 -15.86 -8.58
CA GLY A 182 -22.21 -17.15 -7.97
C GLY A 182 -20.72 -17.29 -7.63
N HIS A 183 -20.39 -18.25 -6.75
CA HIS A 183 -19.01 -18.48 -6.30
C HIS A 183 -18.01 -18.68 -7.45
N THR A 184 -18.29 -19.59 -8.39
CA THR A 184 -17.42 -19.85 -9.55
C THR A 184 -17.23 -18.60 -10.41
N GLY A 185 -18.29 -17.80 -10.57
CA GLY A 185 -18.24 -16.53 -11.29
C GLY A 185 -17.37 -15.50 -10.60
N LEU A 186 -17.44 -15.40 -9.27
CA LEU A 186 -16.59 -14.52 -8.47
C LEU A 186 -15.11 -14.87 -8.63
N VAL A 187 -14.73 -16.13 -8.37
CA VAL A 187 -13.33 -16.58 -8.42
C VAL A 187 -12.73 -16.36 -9.83
N SER A 188 -13.50 -16.68 -10.87
CA SER A 188 -13.06 -16.45 -12.26
C SER A 188 -12.84 -14.97 -12.58
N ARG A 189 -13.78 -14.10 -12.18
CA ARG A 189 -13.70 -12.66 -12.45
C ARG A 189 -12.60 -12.00 -11.64
N LEU A 190 -12.41 -12.31 -10.35
CA LEU A 190 -11.29 -11.81 -9.55
C LEU A 190 -9.95 -12.21 -10.17
N GLY A 191 -9.81 -13.48 -10.60
CA GLY A 191 -8.59 -13.92 -11.28
C GLY A 191 -8.35 -13.21 -12.62
N THR A 192 -9.41 -12.79 -13.32
CA THR A 192 -9.30 -12.00 -14.55
C THR A 192 -8.85 -10.57 -14.26
N LEU A 193 -9.44 -9.92 -13.26
CA LEU A 193 -9.04 -8.55 -12.82
C LEU A 193 -7.56 -8.50 -12.42
N MET A 194 -7.11 -9.49 -11.64
CA MET A 194 -5.70 -9.56 -11.21
C MET A 194 -4.72 -9.74 -12.38
N ARG A 195 -5.10 -10.47 -13.45
CA ARG A 195 -4.22 -10.71 -14.60
C ARG A 195 -4.23 -9.59 -15.63
N GLN A 196 -5.38 -8.95 -15.83
CA GLN A 196 -5.59 -8.03 -16.95
C GLN A 196 -5.50 -6.56 -16.58
N GLU A 197 -5.93 -6.19 -15.37
CA GLU A 197 -6.03 -4.78 -14.99
C GLU A 197 -4.97 -4.39 -13.94
N SER A 198 -4.91 -5.10 -12.81
CA SER A 198 -3.96 -4.77 -11.73
C SER A 198 -3.84 -5.93 -10.75
N ALA A 199 -2.63 -6.45 -10.58
CA ALA A 199 -2.34 -7.31 -9.44
C ALA A 199 -2.24 -6.42 -8.19
N SER A 200 -3.16 -6.58 -7.23
CA SER A 200 -3.15 -5.85 -5.98
C SER A 200 -3.36 -6.76 -4.79
N TYR A 201 -2.75 -6.40 -3.65
CA TYR A 201 -2.94 -7.13 -2.40
C TYR A 201 -4.41 -7.15 -1.96
N PHE A 202 -5.15 -6.10 -2.27
CA PHE A 202 -6.58 -6.03 -1.97
C PHE A 202 -7.36 -7.10 -2.76
N LEU A 203 -7.16 -7.22 -4.08
CA LEU A 203 -7.80 -8.25 -4.90
C LEU A 203 -7.38 -9.65 -4.49
N LEU A 204 -6.09 -9.84 -4.16
CA LEU A 204 -5.58 -11.10 -3.64
C LEU A 204 -6.28 -11.49 -2.34
N LYS A 205 -6.46 -10.54 -1.40
CA LYS A 205 -7.19 -10.79 -0.15
C LYS A 205 -8.63 -11.23 -0.42
N LEU A 206 -9.34 -10.56 -1.33
CA LEU A 206 -10.70 -10.96 -1.71
C LEU A 206 -10.74 -12.36 -2.33
N ALA A 207 -9.74 -12.72 -3.15
CA ALA A 207 -9.65 -14.06 -3.74
C ALA A 207 -9.40 -15.14 -2.68
N ILE A 208 -8.52 -14.88 -1.71
CA ILE A 208 -8.25 -15.77 -0.58
C ILE A 208 -9.51 -15.97 0.27
N ASP A 209 -10.25 -14.91 0.55
CA ASP A 209 -11.46 -14.96 1.35
C ASP A 209 -12.62 -15.68 0.61
N ALA A 210 -12.62 -15.62 -0.71
CA ALA A 210 -13.68 -16.21 -1.53
C ALA A 210 -13.46 -17.69 -1.83
N ASP A 211 -12.25 -18.22 -1.76
CA ASP A 211 -11.92 -19.57 -2.23
C ASP A 211 -11.07 -20.33 -1.21
N ASP A 212 -11.65 -21.34 -0.59
CA ASP A 212 -11.01 -22.21 0.40
C ASP A 212 -9.73 -22.87 -0.13
N SER A 213 -9.62 -23.10 -1.43
CA SER A 213 -8.41 -23.67 -2.05
C SER A 213 -7.19 -22.74 -1.91
N TRP A 214 -7.43 -21.43 -1.84
CA TRP A 214 -6.41 -20.45 -1.53
C TRP A 214 -6.02 -20.46 -0.06
N GLN A 215 -7.00 -20.61 0.85
CA GLN A 215 -6.75 -20.65 2.29
C GLN A 215 -5.92 -21.88 2.69
N GLN A 216 -6.10 -22.99 1.99
CA GLN A 216 -5.38 -24.25 2.27
C GLN A 216 -3.99 -24.33 1.65
N SER A 217 -3.61 -23.43 0.75
CA SER A 217 -2.32 -23.46 0.04
C SER A 217 -1.46 -22.23 0.32
N LEU A 218 -0.64 -22.32 1.36
CA LEU A 218 0.34 -21.27 1.70
C LEU A 218 1.28 -20.97 0.51
N THR A 219 1.73 -21.98 -0.22
CA THR A 219 2.59 -21.80 -1.39
C THR A 219 1.92 -20.91 -2.44
N ARG A 220 0.63 -21.17 -2.74
CA ARG A 220 -0.14 -20.38 -3.71
C ARG A 220 -0.30 -18.92 -3.25
N GLN A 221 -0.54 -18.71 -1.95
CA GLN A 221 -0.62 -17.36 -1.36
C GLN A 221 0.73 -16.62 -1.49
N LEU A 222 1.83 -17.27 -1.13
CA LEU A 222 3.16 -16.68 -1.20
C LEU A 222 3.56 -16.31 -2.63
N CYS A 223 3.34 -17.20 -3.62
CA CYS A 223 3.61 -16.90 -5.03
C CYS A 223 2.78 -15.71 -5.53
N ALA A 224 1.51 -15.60 -5.11
CA ALA A 224 0.68 -14.48 -5.51
C ALA A 224 1.08 -13.16 -4.82
N MET A 225 1.52 -13.22 -3.56
CA MET A 225 2.08 -12.05 -2.87
C MET A 225 3.41 -11.59 -3.51
N GLU A 226 4.26 -12.52 -3.91
CA GLU A 226 5.49 -12.24 -4.64
C GLU A 226 5.19 -11.55 -5.98
N LEU A 227 4.22 -12.07 -6.74
CA LEU A 227 3.76 -11.44 -7.98
C LEU A 227 3.25 -10.00 -7.74
N CYS A 228 2.46 -9.78 -6.69
CA CYS A 228 2.00 -8.44 -6.32
C CYS A 228 3.18 -7.52 -6.02
N TYR A 229 4.18 -8.01 -5.30
CA TYR A 229 5.40 -7.26 -4.98
C TYR A 229 6.19 -6.91 -6.25
N GLU A 230 6.43 -7.85 -7.13
CA GLU A 230 7.13 -7.65 -8.41
C GLU A 230 6.41 -6.66 -9.32
N CYS A 231 5.07 -6.65 -9.31
CA CYS A 231 4.27 -5.66 -10.02
C CYS A 231 4.27 -4.27 -9.38
N GLY A 232 5.02 -4.06 -8.29
CA GLY A 232 5.11 -2.77 -7.60
C GLY A 232 3.87 -2.38 -6.81
N CYS A 233 3.06 -3.35 -6.40
CA CYS A 233 1.92 -3.12 -5.51
C CYS A 233 2.42 -2.68 -4.13
N LYS A 234 2.00 -1.52 -3.68
CA LYS A 234 2.33 -0.94 -2.37
C LYS A 234 1.20 -1.13 -1.39
#